data_2d93ac5cfd0f2ed3c82bf0808331ffad
#
_entry.id   2d93ac5cfd0f2ed3c82bf0808331ffad
#
_cell.length_a   1.000
_cell.length_b   1.000
_cell.length_c   1.000
_cell.angle_alpha   90.00
_cell.angle_beta   90.00
_cell.angle_gamma   90.00
#
_symmetry.space_group_name_H-M   'P 1'
#
loop_
_entity.id
_entity.type
_entity.pdbx_description
1 polymer ?
#
loop_
_entity_poly.entity_id
_entity_poly.type
_entity_poly.pdbx_seq_one_letter_code
_entity_poly.pdbx_strand_id
1 'polypeptide(L)'
;MLHSIIIPCYKSSQTIREVVELTSAELDRLGRPDYEFILVDDYSPDDGATLKELRSLAADYPFVKAISLAKNSGQHNAVMAGLNYAQGDLLIAMDDDMQTHPSQLHFLLEEIEKGYDIVYGYYPDKKHSTFRNFGSFLNYITVRILIGKPKDMKTSSYWVIRKFVRDYVIQYQSPYTHLQGLFLRTTRNISCVPIKHFEREVGQSGYTLKKLIQLYSNIMGYSVVPLRLSTYCGYFFSILSILGALIIVIRKLVNPMMALGWPSMMCAICFFSGLIMLFMGTIGEYLGRMFLGMNKQPQFVVREVISQNSTAAAIQDTTNTPDKVTTVKPVLPTETISAKNSCEPSDNE
;
A
#
# COMPACT_ATOMS: atom_id res chain seq x y z
N MET A 1 -21.90 -2.99 16.33
CA MET A 1 -21.04 -2.85 15.11
C MET A 1 -19.60 -2.81 15.59
N LEU A 2 -18.82 -3.83 15.25
CA LEU A 2 -17.43 -3.95 15.70
C LEU A 2 -16.50 -3.02 14.90
N HIS A 3 -15.63 -2.27 15.60
CA HIS A 3 -14.62 -1.39 15.03
C HIS A 3 -13.25 -2.01 15.21
N SER A 4 -12.49 -2.22 14.13
CA SER A 4 -11.10 -2.67 14.21
C SER A 4 -10.15 -1.50 13.99
N ILE A 5 -9.34 -1.18 14.99
CA ILE A 5 -8.34 -0.12 14.94
C ILE A 5 -6.98 -0.76 14.63
N ILE A 6 -6.39 -0.39 13.49
CA ILE A 6 -5.13 -0.94 13.00
C ILE A 6 -4.04 0.11 13.12
N ILE A 7 -3.01 -0.18 13.90
CA ILE A 7 -1.90 0.73 14.16
C ILE A 7 -0.59 0.05 13.79
N PRO A 8 0.07 0.46 12.70
CA PRO A 8 1.43 0.02 12.40
C PRO A 8 2.41 0.71 13.35
N CYS A 9 3.21 -0.08 14.07
CA CYS A 9 4.13 0.38 15.10
C CYS A 9 5.58 0.26 14.63
N TYR A 10 6.35 1.35 14.73
CA TYR A 10 7.78 1.35 14.43
C TYR A 10 8.54 2.33 15.32
N LYS A 11 9.22 1.81 16.35
CA LYS A 11 9.86 2.57 17.45
C LYS A 11 8.83 3.36 18.27
N SER A 12 7.72 2.72 18.61
CA SER A 12 6.54 3.35 19.18
C SER A 12 6.39 3.10 20.69
N SER A 13 7.43 2.59 21.35
CA SER A 13 7.38 2.20 22.77
C SER A 13 6.94 3.31 23.73
N GLN A 14 7.11 4.58 23.34
CA GLN A 14 6.77 5.74 24.17
C GLN A 14 5.37 6.30 23.92
N THR A 15 4.77 6.04 22.76
CA THR A 15 3.54 6.70 22.31
C THR A 15 2.35 5.75 22.21
N ILE A 16 2.59 4.46 21.92
CA ILE A 16 1.52 3.54 21.53
C ILE A 16 0.49 3.31 22.66
N ARG A 17 0.90 3.29 23.91
CA ARG A 17 -0.03 3.13 25.04
C ARG A 17 -1.02 4.27 25.09
N GLU A 18 -0.54 5.50 25.03
CA GLU A 18 -1.38 6.68 25.05
C GLU A 18 -2.34 6.72 23.86
N VAL A 19 -1.85 6.33 22.64
CA VAL A 19 -2.71 6.25 21.46
C VAL A 19 -3.86 5.25 21.67
N VAL A 20 -3.58 4.07 22.24
CA VAL A 20 -4.61 3.05 22.52
C VAL A 20 -5.61 3.57 23.55
N GLU A 21 -5.15 4.12 24.67
CA GLU A 21 -6.00 4.61 25.76
C GLU A 21 -6.88 5.80 25.32
N LEU A 22 -6.33 6.76 24.60
CA LEU A 22 -7.10 7.90 24.09
C LEU A 22 -8.09 7.48 23.00
N THR A 23 -7.74 6.50 22.15
CA THR A 23 -8.65 6.02 21.12
C THR A 23 -9.80 5.22 21.70
N SER A 24 -9.54 4.36 22.69
CA SER A 24 -10.60 3.62 23.38
C SER A 24 -11.54 4.57 24.12
N ALA A 25 -10.99 5.56 24.86
CA ALA A 25 -11.79 6.56 25.54
C ALA A 25 -12.66 7.40 24.56
N GLU A 26 -12.15 7.72 23.38
CA GLU A 26 -12.92 8.44 22.35
C GLU A 26 -14.05 7.58 21.78
N LEU A 27 -13.78 6.29 21.51
CA LEU A 27 -14.83 5.36 21.05
C LEU A 27 -15.94 5.17 22.10
N ASP A 28 -15.56 5.02 23.36
CA ASP A 28 -16.51 4.94 24.48
C ASP A 28 -17.35 6.22 24.63
N ARG A 29 -16.71 7.39 24.50
CA ARG A 29 -17.38 8.70 24.49
C ARG A 29 -18.40 8.84 23.35
N LEU A 30 -18.09 8.23 22.20
CA LEU A 30 -18.97 8.20 21.03
C LEU A 30 -20.07 7.12 21.12
N GLY A 31 -20.15 6.36 22.22
CA GLY A 31 -21.13 5.29 22.41
C GLY A 31 -20.84 4.06 21.52
N ARG A 32 -19.57 3.77 21.24
CA ARG A 32 -19.13 2.66 20.38
C ARG A 32 -18.20 1.69 21.13
N PRO A 33 -18.73 0.95 22.13
CA PRO A 33 -17.91 0.11 23.01
C PRO A 33 -17.40 -1.18 22.36
N ASP A 34 -17.92 -1.55 21.18
CA ASP A 34 -17.50 -2.76 20.47
C ASP A 34 -16.29 -2.43 19.60
N TYR A 35 -15.08 -2.67 20.09
CA TYR A 35 -13.84 -2.42 19.33
C TYR A 35 -12.76 -3.44 19.63
N GLU A 36 -11.83 -3.59 18.69
CA GLU A 36 -10.57 -4.31 18.83
C GLU A 36 -9.41 -3.47 18.29
N PHE A 37 -8.24 -3.61 18.90
CA PHE A 37 -7.00 -3.01 18.43
C PHE A 37 -6.09 -4.08 17.85
N ILE A 38 -5.57 -3.83 16.65
CA ILE A 38 -4.58 -4.66 15.99
C ILE A 38 -3.29 -3.84 15.87
N LEU A 39 -2.36 -4.08 16.79
CA LEU A 39 -1.08 -3.38 16.85
C LEU A 39 -0.03 -4.21 16.12
N VAL A 40 0.63 -3.65 15.11
CA VAL A 40 1.56 -4.41 14.26
C VAL A 40 2.97 -3.84 14.37
N ASP A 41 3.87 -4.54 15.08
CA ASP A 41 5.29 -4.22 15.11
C ASP A 41 5.97 -4.61 13.79
N ASP A 42 6.39 -3.60 13.03
CA ASP A 42 7.11 -3.77 11.76
C ASP A 42 8.62 -3.96 11.99
N TYR A 43 8.98 -4.89 12.89
CA TYR A 43 10.36 -5.22 13.24
C TYR A 43 11.15 -3.98 13.68
N SER A 44 10.73 -3.38 14.79
CA SER A 44 11.34 -2.17 15.35
C SER A 44 12.78 -2.42 15.79
N PRO A 45 13.76 -1.62 15.31
CA PRO A 45 15.16 -1.70 15.71
C PRO A 45 15.40 -0.86 16.99
N ASP A 46 14.79 -1.27 18.11
CA ASP A 46 14.82 -0.60 19.41
C ASP A 46 15.01 -1.60 20.56
N ASP A 47 15.80 -2.63 20.30
CA ASP A 47 16.14 -3.70 21.25
C ASP A 47 14.88 -4.37 21.85
N GLY A 48 13.79 -4.37 21.07
CA GLY A 48 12.53 -4.98 21.46
C GLY A 48 11.65 -4.13 22.39
N ALA A 49 11.98 -2.85 22.60
CA ALA A 49 11.21 -1.96 23.47
C ALA A 49 9.75 -1.81 22.99
N THR A 50 9.54 -1.59 21.68
CA THR A 50 8.19 -1.53 21.08
C THR A 50 7.45 -2.84 21.31
N LEU A 51 8.05 -3.98 20.96
CA LEU A 51 7.39 -5.28 21.11
C LEU A 51 7.07 -5.61 22.59
N LYS A 52 7.91 -5.22 23.52
CA LYS A 52 7.66 -5.37 24.95
C LYS A 52 6.43 -4.59 25.39
N GLU A 53 6.29 -3.34 24.92
CA GLU A 53 5.12 -2.51 25.22
C GLU A 53 3.84 -3.08 24.59
N LEU A 54 3.90 -3.58 23.35
CA LEU A 54 2.76 -4.23 22.71
C LEU A 54 2.31 -5.50 23.45
N ARG A 55 3.26 -6.28 24.00
CA ARG A 55 2.94 -7.42 24.85
C ARG A 55 2.26 -7.00 26.15
N SER A 56 2.73 -5.92 26.78
CA SER A 56 2.09 -5.37 27.98
C SER A 56 0.67 -4.94 27.68
N LEU A 57 0.43 -4.20 26.59
CA LEU A 57 -0.91 -3.77 26.16
C LEU A 57 -1.84 -4.95 25.88
N ALA A 58 -1.35 -6.01 25.23
CA ALA A 58 -2.14 -7.21 24.97
C ALA A 58 -2.44 -8.03 26.24
N ALA A 59 -1.64 -7.89 27.30
CA ALA A 59 -1.90 -8.48 28.60
C ALA A 59 -2.89 -7.63 29.43
N ASP A 60 -2.75 -6.29 29.36
CA ASP A 60 -3.57 -5.35 30.13
C ASP A 60 -5.00 -5.25 29.57
N TYR A 61 -5.18 -5.35 28.25
CA TYR A 61 -6.43 -5.09 27.54
C TYR A 61 -6.89 -6.27 26.68
N PRO A 62 -8.05 -6.92 26.96
CA PRO A 62 -8.54 -8.08 26.22
C PRO A 62 -8.91 -7.77 24.77
N PHE A 63 -9.17 -6.51 24.46
CA PHE A 63 -9.49 -6.02 23.12
C PHE A 63 -8.23 -5.70 22.28
N VAL A 64 -7.03 -5.88 22.83
CA VAL A 64 -5.76 -5.65 22.12
C VAL A 64 -5.18 -6.96 21.62
N LYS A 65 -4.83 -6.99 20.34
CA LYS A 65 -4.07 -8.03 19.67
C LYS A 65 -2.78 -7.43 19.11
N ALA A 66 -1.64 -7.93 19.51
CA ALA A 66 -0.35 -7.52 19.00
C ALA A 66 0.20 -8.55 18.00
N ILE A 67 0.80 -8.06 16.91
CA ILE A 67 1.39 -8.87 15.84
C ILE A 67 2.82 -8.40 15.67
N SER A 68 3.80 -9.32 15.75
CA SER A 68 5.19 -9.02 15.44
C SER A 68 5.56 -9.59 14.08
N LEU A 69 6.11 -8.74 13.20
CA LEU A 69 6.63 -9.16 11.90
C LEU A 69 8.07 -9.68 12.04
N ALA A 70 8.45 -10.65 11.22
CA ALA A 70 9.77 -11.26 11.24
C ALA A 70 10.88 -10.35 10.65
N LYS A 71 10.50 -9.37 9.86
CA LYS A 71 11.39 -8.36 9.23
C LYS A 71 10.60 -7.08 8.96
N ASN A 72 11.31 -5.97 8.83
CA ASN A 72 10.68 -4.71 8.38
C ASN A 72 10.12 -4.89 6.96
N SER A 73 8.82 -4.73 6.84
CA SER A 73 8.07 -4.90 5.60
C SER A 73 7.53 -3.56 5.06
N GLY A 74 7.63 -2.50 5.85
CA GLY A 74 7.13 -1.15 5.56
C GLY A 74 5.67 -0.95 5.97
N GLN A 75 5.33 0.30 6.27
CA GLN A 75 4.04 0.70 6.84
C GLN A 75 2.82 0.09 6.13
N HIS A 76 2.79 0.11 4.78
CA HIS A 76 1.66 -0.45 4.03
C HIS A 76 1.50 -1.96 4.23
N ASN A 77 2.59 -2.70 4.33
CA ASN A 77 2.55 -4.14 4.57
C ASN A 77 2.23 -4.47 6.02
N ALA A 78 2.67 -3.64 6.98
CA ALA A 78 2.26 -3.75 8.37
C ALA A 78 0.75 -3.53 8.53
N VAL A 79 0.19 -2.51 7.87
CA VAL A 79 -1.27 -2.31 7.84
C VAL A 79 -1.98 -3.48 7.16
N MET A 80 -1.44 -4.03 6.05
CA MET A 80 -2.00 -5.23 5.41
C MET A 80 -1.99 -6.44 6.35
N ALA A 81 -0.94 -6.61 7.13
CA ALA A 81 -0.92 -7.64 8.17
C ALA A 81 -2.06 -7.41 9.17
N GLY A 82 -2.23 -6.20 9.69
CA GLY A 82 -3.34 -5.84 10.57
C GLY A 82 -4.71 -6.11 9.96
N LEU A 83 -4.92 -5.72 8.70
CA LEU A 83 -6.17 -5.98 7.96
C LEU A 83 -6.53 -7.46 7.85
N ASN A 84 -5.54 -8.35 7.74
CA ASN A 84 -5.77 -9.80 7.71
C ASN A 84 -6.28 -10.36 9.04
N TYR A 85 -5.97 -9.72 10.16
CA TYR A 85 -6.39 -10.16 11.49
C TYR A 85 -7.60 -9.40 12.05
N ALA A 86 -8.01 -8.33 11.40
CA ALA A 86 -9.15 -7.52 11.80
C ALA A 86 -10.48 -8.21 11.48
N GLN A 87 -11.46 -8.11 12.39
CA GLN A 87 -12.76 -8.77 12.29
C GLN A 87 -13.93 -7.77 12.21
N GLY A 88 -13.67 -6.48 12.41
CA GLY A 88 -14.67 -5.43 12.49
C GLY A 88 -15.46 -5.19 11.20
N ASP A 89 -16.61 -4.55 11.37
CA ASP A 89 -17.46 -4.07 10.29
C ASP A 89 -16.93 -2.77 9.68
N LEU A 90 -16.32 -1.93 10.53
CA LEU A 90 -15.54 -0.75 10.14
C LEU A 90 -14.09 -0.94 10.59
N LEU A 91 -13.17 -0.65 9.68
CA LEU A 91 -11.74 -0.77 9.92
C LEU A 91 -11.10 0.62 9.82
N ILE A 92 -10.38 0.99 10.85
CA ILE A 92 -9.78 2.30 11.04
C ILE A 92 -8.27 2.09 11.08
N ALA A 93 -7.52 2.83 10.25
CA ALA A 93 -6.07 2.89 10.41
C ALA A 93 -5.65 4.28 10.86
N MET A 94 -4.69 4.32 11.76
CA MET A 94 -4.09 5.54 12.27
C MET A 94 -2.61 5.31 12.58
N ASP A 95 -1.84 6.40 12.63
CA ASP A 95 -0.43 6.33 12.99
C ASP A 95 -0.23 6.29 14.52
N ASP A 96 0.94 5.86 14.93
CA ASP A 96 1.37 5.67 16.33
C ASP A 96 2.05 6.90 16.97
N ASP A 97 2.09 8.05 16.26
CA ASP A 97 2.91 9.22 16.59
C ASP A 97 2.12 10.45 17.07
N MET A 98 0.85 10.27 17.43
CA MET A 98 -0.09 11.30 17.89
C MET A 98 -0.36 12.44 16.89
N GLN A 99 0.22 12.42 15.68
CA GLN A 99 -0.12 13.37 14.63
C GLN A 99 -1.54 13.15 14.10
N THR A 100 -2.01 11.91 14.12
CA THR A 100 -3.39 11.48 13.89
C THR A 100 -4.11 11.34 15.22
N HIS A 101 -4.43 12.47 15.86
CA HIS A 101 -4.97 12.44 17.21
C HIS A 101 -6.37 11.79 17.28
N PRO A 102 -6.63 10.89 18.27
CA PRO A 102 -7.89 10.16 18.40
C PRO A 102 -9.13 11.04 18.46
N SER A 103 -9.02 12.25 19.02
CA SER A 103 -10.14 13.21 19.09
C SER A 103 -10.72 13.61 17.72
N GLN A 104 -10.05 13.30 16.62
CA GLN A 104 -10.53 13.57 15.27
C GLN A 104 -11.29 12.38 14.65
N LEU A 105 -11.39 11.27 15.38
CA LEU A 105 -12.02 10.04 14.90
C LEU A 105 -13.51 10.22 14.58
N HIS A 106 -14.21 11.02 15.39
CA HIS A 106 -15.64 11.26 15.20
C HIS A 106 -15.96 11.82 13.80
N PHE A 107 -15.12 12.70 13.23
CA PHE A 107 -15.36 13.23 11.88
C PHE A 107 -15.34 12.13 10.80
N LEU A 108 -14.45 11.14 10.93
CA LEU A 108 -14.38 10.03 9.97
C LEU A 108 -15.59 9.10 10.16
N LEU A 109 -15.99 8.82 11.41
CA LEU A 109 -17.11 7.93 11.72
C LEU A 109 -18.44 8.55 11.30
N GLU A 110 -18.67 9.83 11.54
CA GLU A 110 -19.86 10.53 11.08
C GLU A 110 -19.96 10.57 9.55
N GLU A 111 -18.82 10.73 8.87
CA GLU A 111 -18.81 10.79 7.41
C GLU A 111 -19.08 9.42 6.77
N ILE A 112 -18.51 8.32 7.31
CA ILE A 112 -18.74 6.99 6.74
C ILE A 112 -20.18 6.53 6.94
N GLU A 113 -20.88 7.02 7.97
CA GLU A 113 -22.29 6.75 8.20
C GLU A 113 -23.22 7.38 7.16
N LYS A 114 -22.77 8.40 6.44
CA LYS A 114 -23.49 8.97 5.30
C LYS A 114 -23.56 8.05 4.09
N GLY A 115 -22.97 6.84 4.18
CA GLY A 115 -23.04 5.83 3.15
C GLY A 115 -21.79 5.72 2.28
N TYR A 116 -20.69 6.38 2.64
CA TYR A 116 -19.40 6.20 1.97
C TYR A 116 -18.78 4.84 2.31
N ASP A 117 -17.95 4.34 1.40
CA ASP A 117 -17.23 3.07 1.58
C ASP A 117 -15.87 3.28 2.21
N ILE A 118 -15.25 4.42 1.93
CA ILE A 118 -13.94 4.86 2.42
C ILE A 118 -14.00 6.33 2.78
N VAL A 119 -13.46 6.69 3.94
CA VAL A 119 -13.29 8.08 4.36
C VAL A 119 -11.85 8.32 4.78
N TYR A 120 -11.23 9.37 4.24
CA TYR A 120 -9.90 9.83 4.63
C TYR A 120 -9.98 11.10 5.46
N GLY A 121 -9.22 11.14 6.57
CA GLY A 121 -8.89 12.40 7.19
C GLY A 121 -7.78 13.11 6.40
N TYR A 122 -7.84 14.42 6.21
CA TYR A 122 -6.77 15.17 5.57
C TYR A 122 -6.45 16.47 6.30
N TYR A 123 -5.19 16.91 6.18
CA TYR A 123 -4.71 18.13 6.82
C TYR A 123 -4.78 19.31 5.85
N PRO A 124 -5.69 20.30 6.08
CA PRO A 124 -5.84 21.46 5.19
C PRO A 124 -4.62 22.40 5.20
N ASP A 125 -3.96 22.55 6.34
CA ASP A 125 -2.91 23.54 6.57
C ASP A 125 -1.49 22.96 6.50
N LYS A 126 -1.04 22.51 5.32
CA LYS A 126 0.39 22.19 5.13
C LYS A 126 1.15 23.42 4.63
N LYS A 127 1.72 24.22 5.53
CA LYS A 127 2.74 25.25 5.20
C LYS A 127 4.03 24.56 4.78
N HIS A 128 4.36 24.57 3.50
CA HIS A 128 5.58 23.95 2.96
C HIS A 128 6.50 24.99 2.32
N SER A 129 7.83 24.82 2.47
CA SER A 129 8.84 25.62 1.79
C SER A 129 8.78 25.41 0.26
N THR A 130 9.13 26.43 -0.53
CA THR A 130 8.97 26.49 -2.00
C THR A 130 9.65 25.35 -2.75
N PHE A 131 10.82 24.90 -2.30
CA PHE A 131 11.56 23.78 -2.93
C PHE A 131 10.88 22.42 -2.69
N ARG A 132 10.29 22.23 -1.53
CA ARG A 132 9.50 21.02 -1.19
C ARG A 132 8.18 20.98 -1.96
N ASN A 133 7.66 22.14 -2.38
CA ASN A 133 6.45 22.25 -3.19
C ASN A 133 6.64 21.68 -4.60
N PHE A 134 7.80 21.83 -5.24
CA PHE A 134 8.08 21.27 -6.56
C PHE A 134 8.12 19.72 -6.51
N GLY A 135 8.81 19.14 -5.54
CA GLY A 135 8.82 17.69 -5.33
C GLY A 135 7.43 17.13 -5.01
N SER A 136 6.65 17.84 -4.18
CA SER A 136 5.26 17.48 -3.87
C SER A 136 4.34 17.60 -5.08
N PHE A 137 4.52 18.61 -5.93
CA PHE A 137 3.76 18.80 -7.16
C PHE A 137 4.05 17.68 -8.17
N LEU A 138 5.32 17.34 -8.37
CA LEU A 138 5.71 16.23 -9.24
C LEU A 138 5.14 14.89 -8.73
N ASN A 139 5.25 14.64 -7.42
CA ASN A 139 4.64 13.47 -6.78
C ASN A 139 3.12 13.45 -6.94
N TYR A 140 2.45 14.58 -6.75
CA TYR A 140 1.00 14.70 -6.92
C TYR A 140 0.56 14.36 -8.35
N ILE A 141 1.24 14.93 -9.37
CA ILE A 141 0.94 14.62 -10.78
C ILE A 141 1.18 13.14 -11.07
N THR A 142 2.30 12.59 -10.60
CA THR A 142 2.67 11.21 -10.83
C THR A 142 1.67 10.25 -10.21
N VAL A 143 1.35 10.41 -8.92
CA VAL A 143 0.34 9.60 -8.22
C VAL A 143 -1.01 9.69 -8.92
N ARG A 144 -1.40 10.90 -9.35
CA ARG A 144 -2.65 11.12 -10.06
C ARG A 144 -2.72 10.40 -11.40
N ILE A 145 -1.66 10.47 -12.19
CA ILE A 145 -1.58 9.82 -13.51
C ILE A 145 -1.46 8.29 -13.35
N LEU A 146 -0.61 7.83 -12.44
CA LEU A 146 -0.30 6.41 -12.28
C LEU A 146 -1.42 5.63 -11.59
N ILE A 147 -2.09 6.21 -10.59
CA ILE A 147 -3.12 5.52 -9.78
C ILE A 147 -4.54 5.93 -10.21
N GLY A 148 -4.69 6.98 -11.02
CA GLY A 148 -5.99 7.51 -11.43
C GLY A 148 -6.72 8.21 -10.29
N LYS A 149 -5.97 8.86 -9.37
CA LYS A 149 -6.52 9.57 -8.22
C LYS A 149 -7.34 10.78 -8.66
N PRO A 150 -8.61 10.95 -8.21
CA PRO A 150 -9.41 12.14 -8.47
C PRO A 150 -8.73 13.44 -7.99
N LYS A 151 -9.01 14.57 -8.66
CA LYS A 151 -8.39 15.87 -8.34
C LYS A 151 -8.66 16.31 -6.90
N ASP A 152 -9.89 16.11 -6.46
CA ASP A 152 -10.38 16.63 -5.19
C ASP A 152 -10.14 15.68 -4.02
N MET A 153 -9.63 14.48 -4.29
CA MET A 153 -9.34 13.48 -3.28
C MET A 153 -8.02 13.79 -2.57
N LYS A 154 -8.11 14.08 -1.28
CA LYS A 154 -6.96 14.20 -0.37
C LYS A 154 -6.85 12.93 0.46
N THR A 155 -5.66 12.38 0.59
CA THR A 155 -5.41 11.11 1.29
C THR A 155 -4.36 11.30 2.38
N SER A 156 -4.51 10.55 3.47
CA SER A 156 -3.52 10.42 4.55
C SER A 156 -3.42 8.96 4.98
N SER A 157 -2.65 8.69 6.02
CA SER A 157 -2.60 7.41 6.75
C SER A 157 -3.83 7.20 7.65
N TYR A 158 -4.59 8.24 7.97
CA TYR A 158 -5.79 8.19 8.80
C TYR A 158 -7.03 8.01 7.93
N TRP A 159 -7.64 6.83 7.99
CA TRP A 159 -8.80 6.48 7.19
C TRP A 159 -9.69 5.45 7.89
N VAL A 160 -10.94 5.39 7.46
CA VAL A 160 -11.89 4.35 7.82
C VAL A 160 -12.45 3.70 6.56
N ILE A 161 -12.61 2.38 6.58
CA ILE A 161 -13.17 1.59 5.48
C ILE A 161 -14.21 0.60 5.98
N ARG A 162 -15.13 0.21 5.09
CA ARG A 162 -16.08 -0.86 5.35
C ARG A 162 -15.45 -2.24 5.15
N LYS A 163 -15.99 -3.26 5.81
CA LYS A 163 -15.52 -4.64 5.78
C LYS A 163 -15.33 -5.19 4.37
N PHE A 164 -16.28 -4.97 3.44
CA PHE A 164 -16.14 -5.49 2.07
C PHE A 164 -14.92 -4.93 1.34
N VAL A 165 -14.52 -3.68 1.63
CA VAL A 165 -13.27 -3.09 1.09
C VAL A 165 -12.06 -3.86 1.59
N ARG A 166 -12.02 -4.16 2.89
CA ARG A 166 -11.00 -5.00 3.50
C ARG A 166 -10.96 -6.39 2.85
N ASP A 167 -12.11 -7.04 2.70
CA ASP A 167 -12.21 -8.40 2.16
C ASP A 167 -11.69 -8.51 0.73
N TYR A 168 -11.81 -7.43 -0.05
CA TYR A 168 -11.19 -7.34 -1.37
C TYR A 168 -9.68 -7.06 -1.29
N VAL A 169 -9.26 -6.12 -0.45
CA VAL A 169 -7.87 -5.66 -0.36
C VAL A 169 -6.92 -6.74 0.15
N ILE A 170 -7.34 -7.56 1.12
CA ILE A 170 -6.52 -8.65 1.67
C ILE A 170 -6.24 -9.78 0.68
N GLN A 171 -6.96 -9.85 -0.45
CA GLN A 171 -6.67 -10.81 -1.53
C GLN A 171 -5.40 -10.43 -2.31
N TYR A 172 -4.93 -9.19 -2.18
CA TYR A 172 -3.70 -8.75 -2.82
C TYR A 172 -2.47 -9.24 -2.05
N GLN A 173 -1.67 -10.11 -2.68
CA GLN A 173 -0.55 -10.80 -2.02
C GLN A 173 0.84 -10.36 -2.49
N SER A 174 0.93 -9.34 -3.36
CA SER A 174 2.24 -8.86 -3.82
C SER A 174 2.97 -8.08 -2.73
N PRO A 175 4.31 -8.21 -2.60
CA PRO A 175 5.10 -7.50 -1.60
C PRO A 175 5.14 -5.97 -1.81
N TYR A 176 4.77 -5.52 -3.00
CA TYR A 176 4.71 -4.09 -3.36
C TYR A 176 3.33 -3.52 -3.09
N THR A 177 2.97 -3.34 -1.83
CA THR A 177 1.64 -2.85 -1.44
C THR A 177 1.57 -1.33 -1.47
N HIS A 178 0.51 -0.81 -2.08
CA HIS A 178 0.12 0.59 -2.00
C HIS A 178 -1.38 0.67 -1.72
N LEU A 179 -1.76 0.79 -0.45
CA LEU A 179 -3.15 0.69 0.01
C LEU A 179 -4.10 1.65 -0.71
N GLN A 180 -3.69 2.91 -0.92
CA GLN A 180 -4.53 3.90 -1.61
C GLN A 180 -4.85 3.46 -3.05
N GLY A 181 -3.89 2.83 -3.74
CA GLY A 181 -4.11 2.27 -5.08
C GLY A 181 -5.09 1.09 -5.07
N LEU A 182 -5.02 0.23 -4.05
CA LEU A 182 -5.96 -0.87 -3.85
C LEU A 182 -7.36 -0.35 -3.55
N PHE A 183 -7.49 0.62 -2.67
CA PHE A 183 -8.77 1.25 -2.33
C PHE A 183 -9.45 1.87 -3.55
N LEU A 184 -8.71 2.59 -4.39
CA LEU A 184 -9.23 3.16 -5.64
C LEU A 184 -9.67 2.13 -6.69
N ARG A 185 -9.15 0.90 -6.61
CA ARG A 185 -9.59 -0.22 -7.44
C ARG A 185 -10.86 -0.87 -6.91
N THR A 186 -11.11 -0.77 -5.61
CA THR A 186 -12.26 -1.41 -4.95
C THR A 186 -13.53 -0.59 -5.13
N THR A 187 -13.47 0.71 -4.90
CA THR A 187 -14.64 1.59 -4.95
C THR A 187 -14.28 3.01 -5.41
N ARG A 188 -15.29 3.72 -5.90
CA ARG A 188 -15.23 5.18 -6.17
C ARG A 188 -16.03 6.00 -5.15
N ASN A 189 -16.75 5.35 -4.26
CA ASN A 189 -17.54 5.99 -3.21
C ASN A 189 -16.66 6.37 -2.02
N ILE A 190 -15.84 7.41 -2.20
CA ILE A 190 -14.79 7.83 -1.27
C ILE A 190 -15.03 9.28 -0.87
N SER A 191 -14.96 9.58 0.42
CA SER A 191 -15.02 10.93 0.97
C SER A 191 -13.72 11.32 1.68
N CYS A 192 -13.55 12.62 1.93
CA CYS A 192 -12.41 13.18 2.65
C CYS A 192 -12.88 14.26 3.62
N VAL A 193 -12.50 14.16 4.88
CA VAL A 193 -12.84 15.15 5.92
C VAL A 193 -11.60 15.91 6.38
N PRO A 194 -11.70 17.23 6.60
CA PRO A 194 -10.60 18.00 7.16
C PRO A 194 -10.41 17.66 8.64
N ILE A 195 -9.18 17.39 9.03
CA ILE A 195 -8.79 17.12 10.42
C ILE A 195 -7.63 18.02 10.83
N LYS A 196 -7.47 18.24 12.13
CA LYS A 196 -6.32 18.98 12.66
C LYS A 196 -5.07 18.13 12.60
N HIS A 197 -3.95 18.78 12.25
CA HIS A 197 -2.64 18.18 12.36
C HIS A 197 -2.04 18.57 13.71
N PHE A 198 -1.69 17.58 14.51
CA PHE A 198 -1.00 17.79 15.78
C PHE A 198 0.52 17.72 15.58
N GLU A 199 1.29 18.39 16.41
CA GLU A 199 2.74 18.31 16.35
C GLU A 199 3.18 16.93 16.83
N ARG A 200 4.23 16.41 16.20
CA ARG A 200 4.81 15.14 16.59
C ARG A 200 5.52 15.29 17.93
N GLU A 201 5.16 14.49 18.92
CA GLU A 201 5.76 14.56 20.25
C GLU A 201 7.16 13.97 20.28
N VAL A 202 7.42 12.90 19.49
CA VAL A 202 8.70 12.18 19.46
C VAL A 202 9.12 11.87 18.02
N GLY A 203 10.40 12.15 17.67
CA GLY A 203 11.03 11.72 16.42
C GLY A 203 11.23 12.80 15.36
N GLN A 204 12.10 12.51 14.37
CA GLN A 204 12.40 13.41 13.24
C GLN A 204 11.84 12.86 11.93
N SER A 205 11.31 13.76 11.10
CA SER A 205 10.84 13.43 9.75
C SER A 205 12.03 13.14 8.82
N GLY A 206 12.23 11.88 8.44
CA GLY A 206 13.34 11.47 7.58
C GLY A 206 12.94 11.32 6.12
N TYR A 207 12.70 12.42 5.37
CA TYR A 207 12.59 12.37 3.92
C TYR A 207 13.98 12.28 3.28
N THR A 208 14.35 11.08 2.81
CA THR A 208 15.60 10.83 2.10
C THR A 208 15.29 10.54 0.63
N LEU A 209 16.20 10.91 -0.29
CA LEU A 209 16.08 10.59 -1.73
C LEU A 209 15.81 9.10 -1.97
N LYS A 210 16.42 8.22 -1.17
CA LYS A 210 16.18 6.77 -1.20
C LYS A 210 14.73 6.41 -0.93
N LYS A 211 14.08 7.06 0.05
CA LYS A 211 12.65 6.84 0.34
C LYS A 211 11.74 7.34 -0.78
N LEU A 212 12.13 8.43 -1.45
CA LEU A 212 11.41 8.96 -2.61
C LEU A 212 11.48 7.98 -3.79
N ILE A 213 12.66 7.44 -4.10
CA ILE A 213 12.85 6.43 -5.16
C ILE A 213 12.03 5.16 -4.83
N GLN A 214 12.04 4.71 -3.57
CA GLN A 214 11.28 3.55 -3.14
C GLN A 214 9.76 3.78 -3.26
N LEU A 215 9.27 4.96 -2.90
CA LEU A 215 7.87 5.35 -3.09
C LEU A 215 7.48 5.32 -4.57
N TYR A 216 8.33 5.90 -5.43
CA TYR A 216 8.13 5.89 -6.88
C TYR A 216 8.10 4.48 -7.45
N SER A 217 9.05 3.66 -7.03
CA SER A 217 9.11 2.24 -7.37
C SER A 217 7.81 1.53 -6.97
N ASN A 218 7.33 1.69 -5.74
CA ASN A 218 6.10 1.07 -5.30
C ASN A 218 4.87 1.48 -6.14
N ILE A 219 4.75 2.75 -6.48
CA ILE A 219 3.63 3.28 -7.29
C ILE A 219 3.67 2.78 -8.74
N MET A 220 4.86 2.62 -9.34
CA MET A 220 5.00 2.11 -10.71
C MET A 220 4.35 0.74 -10.91
N GLY A 221 4.36 -0.13 -9.90
CA GLY A 221 3.73 -1.46 -9.96
C GLY A 221 2.20 -1.44 -10.10
N TYR A 222 1.56 -0.30 -9.83
CA TYR A 222 0.09 -0.16 -9.92
C TYR A 222 -0.39 0.40 -11.26
N SER A 223 0.50 0.84 -12.14
CA SER A 223 0.14 1.53 -13.36
C SER A 223 0.89 0.98 -14.56
N VAL A 224 0.19 0.82 -15.67
CA VAL A 224 0.78 0.51 -16.98
C VAL A 224 1.10 1.78 -17.78
N VAL A 225 0.90 2.97 -17.19
CA VAL A 225 1.12 4.25 -17.86
C VAL A 225 2.56 4.42 -18.35
N PRO A 226 3.62 4.08 -17.59
CA PRO A 226 4.99 4.17 -18.10
C PRO A 226 5.25 3.29 -19.32
N LEU A 227 4.68 2.07 -19.36
CA LEU A 227 4.77 1.19 -20.52
C LEU A 227 4.03 1.78 -21.73
N ARG A 228 2.80 2.32 -21.53
CA ARG A 228 2.05 2.98 -22.59
C ARG A 228 2.78 4.21 -23.13
N LEU A 229 3.40 5.00 -22.23
CA LEU A 229 4.20 6.15 -22.64
C LEU A 229 5.39 5.71 -23.52
N SER A 230 6.09 4.65 -23.12
CA SER A 230 7.16 4.05 -23.94
C SER A 230 6.67 3.61 -25.31
N THR A 231 5.47 3.00 -25.36
CA THR A 231 4.83 2.58 -26.62
C THR A 231 4.49 3.78 -27.51
N TYR A 232 3.89 4.84 -26.98
CA TYR A 232 3.56 6.05 -27.74
C TYR A 232 4.81 6.77 -28.24
N CYS A 233 5.86 6.86 -27.42
CA CYS A 233 7.17 7.36 -27.85
C CYS A 233 7.74 6.51 -28.99
N GLY A 234 7.65 5.19 -28.87
CA GLY A 234 8.08 4.25 -29.94
C GLY A 234 7.35 4.51 -31.25
N TYR A 235 6.02 4.66 -31.24
CA TYR A 235 5.24 5.00 -32.45
C TYR A 235 5.66 6.35 -33.03
N PHE A 236 5.79 7.38 -32.19
CA PHE A 236 6.20 8.71 -32.64
C PHE A 236 7.57 8.69 -33.35
N PHE A 237 8.60 8.10 -32.72
CA PHE A 237 9.91 8.02 -33.30
C PHE A 237 9.97 7.09 -34.53
N SER A 238 9.18 6.02 -34.56
CA SER A 238 9.08 5.15 -35.73
C SER A 238 8.55 5.89 -36.95
N ILE A 239 7.45 6.62 -36.79
CA ILE A 239 6.86 7.43 -37.86
C ILE A 239 7.87 8.50 -38.33
N LEU A 240 8.49 9.21 -37.38
CA LEU A 240 9.50 10.22 -37.68
C LEU A 240 10.69 9.66 -38.43
N SER A 241 11.16 8.46 -38.07
CA SER A 241 12.25 7.76 -38.74
C SER A 241 11.89 7.35 -40.16
N ILE A 242 10.66 6.83 -40.39
CA ILE A 242 10.21 6.46 -41.74
C ILE A 242 10.12 7.70 -42.63
N LEU A 243 9.55 8.82 -42.12
CA LEU A 243 9.51 10.08 -42.86
C LEU A 243 10.90 10.62 -43.15
N GLY A 244 11.82 10.58 -42.16
CA GLY A 244 13.22 10.98 -42.35
C GLY A 244 13.95 10.13 -43.38
N ALA A 245 13.77 8.82 -43.35
CA ALA A 245 14.36 7.91 -44.35
C ALA A 245 13.84 8.22 -45.76
N LEU A 246 12.53 8.45 -45.89
CA LEU A 246 11.93 8.81 -47.20
C LEU A 246 12.52 10.12 -47.75
N ILE A 247 12.64 11.16 -46.91
CA ILE A 247 13.26 12.43 -47.29
C ILE A 247 14.70 12.24 -47.72
N ILE A 248 15.49 11.43 -47.01
CA ILE A 248 16.88 11.16 -47.35
C ILE A 248 16.99 10.45 -48.69
N VAL A 249 16.13 9.46 -48.96
CA VAL A 249 16.11 8.72 -50.23
C VAL A 249 15.76 9.68 -51.38
N ILE A 250 14.72 10.50 -51.24
CA ILE A 250 14.34 11.49 -52.26
C ILE A 250 15.48 12.48 -52.54
N ARG A 251 16.09 13.03 -51.46
CA ARG A 251 17.22 13.96 -51.59
C ARG A 251 18.41 13.31 -52.29
N LYS A 252 18.73 12.03 -52.02
CA LYS A 252 19.84 11.29 -52.65
C LYS A 252 19.55 11.06 -54.15
N LEU A 253 18.30 10.81 -54.51
CA LEU A 253 17.91 10.66 -55.93
C LEU A 253 18.03 11.97 -56.73
N VAL A 254 17.72 13.10 -56.08
CA VAL A 254 17.78 14.44 -56.71
C VAL A 254 19.19 15.00 -56.69
N ASN A 255 20.00 14.72 -55.69
CA ASN A 255 21.38 15.22 -55.56
C ASN A 255 22.35 14.11 -55.19
N PRO A 256 22.96 13.41 -56.18
CA PRO A 256 23.90 12.29 -55.95
C PRO A 256 25.17 12.66 -55.16
N MET A 257 25.60 13.93 -55.19
CA MET A 257 26.85 14.44 -54.56
C MET A 257 26.66 14.82 -53.07
N MET A 258 25.63 14.36 -52.41
CA MET A 258 25.35 14.67 -51.01
C MET A 258 26.47 14.19 -50.08
N ALA A 259 27.04 15.13 -49.30
CA ALA A 259 28.12 14.86 -48.34
C ALA A 259 27.72 13.86 -47.26
N LEU A 260 28.67 13.04 -46.81
CA LEU A 260 28.49 12.04 -45.79
C LEU A 260 28.34 12.74 -44.39
N GLY A 261 27.15 12.66 -43.80
CA GLY A 261 26.83 13.22 -42.47
C GLY A 261 27.29 12.32 -41.31
N TRP A 262 28.59 11.96 -41.24
CA TRP A 262 29.12 11.05 -40.22
C TRP A 262 28.84 11.51 -38.76
N PRO A 263 29.03 12.79 -38.35
CA PRO A 263 28.74 13.24 -37.00
C PRO A 263 27.26 13.18 -36.66
N SER A 264 26.35 13.55 -37.56
CA SER A 264 24.92 13.48 -37.36
C SER A 264 24.42 12.06 -37.22
N MET A 265 24.99 11.12 -37.96
CA MET A 265 24.68 9.70 -37.84
C MET A 265 25.10 9.14 -36.48
N MET A 266 26.31 9.50 -35.99
CA MET A 266 26.80 9.09 -34.66
C MET A 266 25.92 9.65 -33.54
N CYS A 267 25.53 10.93 -33.62
CA CYS A 267 24.59 11.53 -32.64
C CYS A 267 23.24 10.81 -32.64
N ALA A 268 22.70 10.49 -33.81
CA ALA A 268 21.45 9.76 -33.93
C ALA A 268 21.54 8.34 -33.33
N ILE A 269 22.62 7.61 -33.61
CA ILE A 269 22.85 6.26 -33.06
C ILE A 269 22.91 6.33 -31.52
N CYS A 270 23.71 7.25 -30.97
CA CYS A 270 23.84 7.40 -29.52
C CYS A 270 22.48 7.76 -28.87
N PHE A 271 21.73 8.69 -29.46
CA PHE A 271 20.42 9.10 -28.96
C PHE A 271 19.41 7.93 -28.94
N PHE A 272 19.25 7.23 -30.07
CA PHE A 272 18.31 6.12 -30.14
C PHE A 272 18.74 4.92 -29.31
N SER A 273 20.05 4.64 -29.21
CA SER A 273 20.57 3.59 -28.31
C SER A 273 20.25 3.91 -26.85
N GLY A 274 20.43 5.16 -26.41
CA GLY A 274 20.07 5.59 -25.07
C GLY A 274 18.55 5.45 -24.81
N LEU A 275 17.72 5.80 -25.78
CA LEU A 275 16.27 5.67 -25.70
C LEU A 275 15.83 4.19 -25.61
N ILE A 276 16.43 3.31 -26.41
CA ILE A 276 16.19 1.86 -26.36
C ILE A 276 16.57 1.31 -24.98
N MET A 277 17.73 1.69 -24.43
CA MET A 277 18.16 1.27 -23.10
C MET A 277 17.20 1.73 -22.01
N LEU A 278 16.65 2.94 -22.10
CA LEU A 278 15.64 3.45 -21.17
C LEU A 278 14.35 2.60 -21.21
N PHE A 279 13.88 2.26 -22.41
CA PHE A 279 12.69 1.44 -22.57
C PHE A 279 12.91 0.00 -22.11
N MET A 280 14.08 -0.59 -22.43
CA MET A 280 14.47 -1.91 -21.94
C MET A 280 14.53 -1.94 -20.40
N GLY A 281 15.09 -0.91 -19.77
CA GLY A 281 15.09 -0.77 -18.30
C GLY A 281 13.68 -0.70 -17.72
N THR A 282 12.78 0.05 -18.36
CA THR A 282 11.37 0.10 -17.94
C THR A 282 10.70 -1.28 -18.03
N ILE A 283 10.87 -1.99 -19.14
CA ILE A 283 10.35 -3.36 -19.31
C ILE A 283 10.94 -4.30 -18.27
N GLY A 284 12.25 -4.22 -18.02
CA GLY A 284 12.94 -5.01 -17.00
C GLY A 284 12.39 -4.83 -15.60
N GLU A 285 12.04 -3.59 -15.20
CA GLU A 285 11.41 -3.30 -13.91
C GLU A 285 10.03 -3.98 -13.78
N TYR A 286 9.20 -3.94 -14.81
CA TYR A 286 7.90 -4.63 -14.79
C TYR A 286 8.05 -6.15 -14.79
N LEU A 287 8.98 -6.68 -15.59
CA LEU A 287 9.27 -8.11 -15.64
C LEU A 287 9.79 -8.62 -14.29
N GLY A 288 10.70 -7.88 -13.66
CA GLY A 288 11.20 -8.19 -12.32
C GLY A 288 10.06 -8.28 -11.27
N ARG A 289 9.09 -7.37 -11.32
CA ARG A 289 7.92 -7.39 -10.43
C ARG A 289 6.99 -8.57 -10.71
N MET A 290 6.75 -8.88 -11.98
CA MET A 290 6.00 -10.08 -12.37
C MET A 290 6.68 -11.34 -11.86
N PHE A 291 8.00 -11.46 -12.01
CA PHE A 291 8.79 -12.59 -11.52
C PHE A 291 8.66 -12.75 -9.99
N LEU A 292 8.79 -11.67 -9.22
CA LEU A 292 8.63 -11.70 -7.76
C LEU A 292 7.21 -12.07 -7.35
N GLY A 293 6.19 -11.62 -8.09
CA GLY A 293 4.80 -12.00 -7.88
C GLY A 293 4.55 -13.49 -8.18
N MET A 294 5.12 -14.01 -9.26
CA MET A 294 5.01 -15.43 -9.63
C MET A 294 5.69 -16.35 -8.61
N ASN A 295 6.80 -15.94 -8.03
CA ASN A 295 7.51 -16.68 -6.98
C ASN A 295 6.79 -16.68 -5.63
N LYS A 296 5.57 -16.12 -5.53
CA LYS A 296 4.76 -16.05 -4.31
C LYS A 296 5.54 -15.50 -3.11
N GLN A 297 6.43 -14.53 -3.36
CA GLN A 297 7.18 -13.91 -2.28
C GLN A 297 6.19 -13.29 -1.29
N PRO A 298 6.27 -13.63 0.01
CA PRO A 298 5.28 -13.18 0.99
C PRO A 298 5.37 -11.66 1.17
N GLN A 299 4.21 -11.02 1.23
CA GLN A 299 4.04 -9.58 1.47
C GLN A 299 4.60 -9.18 2.83
N PHE A 300 4.35 -10.00 3.83
CA PHE A 300 4.88 -9.91 5.19
C PHE A 300 5.00 -11.32 5.77
N VAL A 301 5.79 -11.46 6.81
CA VAL A 301 5.92 -12.71 7.57
C VAL A 301 5.63 -12.40 9.02
N VAL A 302 4.60 -13.02 9.57
CA VAL A 302 4.26 -12.90 10.98
C VAL A 302 5.16 -13.84 11.78
N ARG A 303 5.85 -13.30 12.79
CA ARG A 303 6.67 -14.06 13.73
C ARG A 303 5.81 -14.64 14.85
N GLU A 304 4.96 -13.77 15.45
CA GLU A 304 4.09 -14.15 16.55
C GLU A 304 2.83 -13.29 16.58
N VAL A 305 1.75 -13.84 17.13
CA VAL A 305 0.50 -13.15 17.45
C VAL A 305 0.26 -13.27 18.93
N ILE A 306 0.08 -12.14 19.61
CA ILE A 306 -0.03 -12.04 21.06
C ILE A 306 -1.42 -11.53 21.38
N SER A 307 -2.17 -12.30 22.18
CA SER A 307 -3.46 -11.92 22.75
C SER A 307 -3.66 -12.63 24.07
N GLN A 308 -4.55 -12.17 24.93
CA GLN A 308 -4.82 -12.84 26.23
C GLN A 308 -5.18 -14.31 26.06
N ASN A 309 -5.94 -14.66 25.02
CA ASN A 309 -6.32 -16.05 24.75
C ASN A 309 -5.14 -16.93 24.32
N SER A 310 -4.12 -16.35 23.68
CA SER A 310 -2.90 -17.09 23.30
C SER A 310 -1.99 -17.35 24.51
N THR A 311 -1.97 -16.45 25.46
CA THR A 311 -1.18 -16.59 26.69
C THR A 311 -1.76 -17.68 27.60
N ALA A 312 -3.07 -17.81 27.65
CA ALA A 312 -3.75 -18.88 28.40
C ALA A 312 -3.49 -20.28 27.80
N ALA A 313 -3.43 -20.41 26.48
CA ALA A 313 -3.11 -21.65 25.78
C ALA A 313 -1.62 -22.04 25.97
N ALA A 314 -0.71 -21.07 25.95
CA ALA A 314 0.72 -21.32 26.16
C ALA A 314 1.06 -21.76 27.59
N ILE A 315 0.30 -21.33 28.60
CA ILE A 315 0.46 -21.76 30.00
C ILE A 315 -0.05 -23.20 30.18
N GLN A 316 -1.03 -23.64 29.43
CA GLN A 316 -1.52 -25.03 29.48
C GLN A 316 -0.60 -26.01 28.72
N ASP A 317 0.15 -25.57 27.70
CA ASP A 317 1.05 -26.42 26.91
C ASP A 317 2.46 -26.60 27.58
N THR A 318 2.83 -25.81 28.56
CA THR A 318 4.11 -25.96 29.26
C THR A 318 4.15 -27.19 30.22
N THR A 319 3.05 -27.95 30.35
CA THR A 319 3.02 -29.20 31.12
C THR A 319 3.14 -30.46 30.27
N ASN A 320 3.20 -30.39 28.93
CA ASN A 320 3.38 -31.58 28.09
C ASN A 320 4.24 -31.29 26.85
N THR A 321 5.49 -31.79 26.88
CA THR A 321 6.40 -32.18 25.78
C THR A 321 6.84 -31.14 24.72
N PRO A 322 8.17 -31.12 24.40
CA PRO A 322 8.71 -30.31 23.32
C PRO A 322 8.52 -31.00 21.96
N ASP A 323 8.37 -30.21 20.92
CA ASP A 323 8.31 -30.49 19.48
C ASP A 323 6.90 -30.50 18.84
N LYS A 324 6.52 -29.32 18.39
CA LYS A 324 5.89 -29.15 17.06
C LYS A 324 5.79 -27.66 16.71
N VAL A 325 6.58 -27.22 15.74
CA VAL A 325 6.41 -25.94 15.06
C VAL A 325 5.07 -25.96 14.33
N THR A 326 4.08 -25.25 14.87
CA THR A 326 2.76 -25.14 14.24
C THR A 326 2.81 -24.07 13.15
N THR A 327 2.97 -24.50 11.92
CA THR A 327 2.73 -23.64 10.75
C THR A 327 1.24 -23.37 10.63
N VAL A 328 0.82 -22.18 11.00
CA VAL A 328 -0.56 -21.71 10.77
C VAL A 328 -0.74 -21.51 9.25
N LYS A 329 -1.51 -22.38 8.63
CA LYS A 329 -1.97 -22.21 7.25
C LYS A 329 -2.94 -21.03 7.19
N PRO A 330 -2.88 -20.16 6.15
CA PRO A 330 -3.91 -19.15 5.93
C PRO A 330 -5.26 -19.83 5.72
N VAL A 331 -6.28 -19.37 6.43
CA VAL A 331 -7.66 -19.81 6.28
C VAL A 331 -8.17 -19.31 4.93
N LEU A 332 -8.22 -20.20 3.96
CA LEU A 332 -8.95 -19.99 2.70
C LEU A 332 -10.42 -20.31 2.95
N PRO A 333 -11.37 -19.48 2.56
CA PRO A 333 -12.77 -19.87 2.57
C PRO A 333 -13.01 -20.90 1.45
N THR A 334 -13.29 -22.14 1.86
CA THR A 334 -13.79 -23.18 0.98
C THR A 334 -15.30 -22.97 0.82
N GLU A 335 -15.72 -22.27 -0.21
CA GLU A 335 -17.05 -22.48 -0.78
C GLU A 335 -16.93 -23.32 -2.05
N THR A 336 -17.31 -24.56 -1.90
CA THR A 336 -17.47 -25.54 -2.97
C THR A 336 -18.72 -25.16 -3.77
N ILE A 337 -18.53 -24.57 -4.95
CA ILE A 337 -19.61 -24.48 -5.93
C ILE A 337 -19.74 -25.89 -6.56
N SER A 338 -20.75 -26.63 -6.10
CA SER A 338 -21.18 -27.86 -6.73
C SER A 338 -21.86 -27.53 -8.06
N ALA A 339 -21.13 -27.61 -9.14
CA ALA A 339 -21.70 -27.63 -10.47
C ALA A 339 -22.23 -29.04 -10.76
N LYS A 340 -23.55 -29.22 -10.65
CA LYS A 340 -24.27 -30.36 -11.26
C LYS A 340 -24.26 -30.14 -12.77
N ASN A 341 -23.37 -30.81 -13.47
CA ASN A 341 -23.51 -31.06 -14.89
C ASN A 341 -24.28 -32.40 -15.07
N SER A 342 -25.54 -32.29 -15.42
CA SER A 342 -26.31 -33.35 -16.06
C SER A 342 -26.66 -32.85 -17.46
N CYS A 343 -25.93 -33.30 -18.46
CA CYS A 343 -26.38 -33.39 -19.85
C CYS A 343 -25.99 -34.78 -20.35
N GLU A 344 -26.96 -35.68 -20.32
CA GLU A 344 -26.95 -36.86 -21.15
C GLU A 344 -27.25 -36.51 -22.61
N PRO A 345 -26.64 -37.16 -23.60
CA PRO A 345 -27.02 -37.02 -24.99
C PRO A 345 -28.21 -37.95 -25.29
N SER A 346 -29.28 -37.39 -25.80
CA SER A 346 -30.36 -38.18 -26.43
C SER A 346 -29.99 -38.38 -27.89
N ASP A 347 -29.64 -39.63 -28.21
CA ASP A 347 -29.80 -40.19 -29.57
C ASP A 347 -31.29 -40.25 -29.91
N ASN A 348 -31.70 -39.72 -31.05
CA ASN A 348 -32.60 -40.36 -32.01
C ASN A 348 -33.02 -39.40 -33.13
N GLU A 349 -32.83 -39.93 -34.34
CA GLU A 349 -33.37 -39.59 -35.68
C GLU A 349 -32.84 -38.33 -36.37
#